data_a4e623041c7d938ad9f1aa28bbb3139f
#
_entry.id   a4e623041c7d938ad9f1aa28bbb3139f
#
_cell.length_a   1.000
_cell.length_b   1.000
_cell.length_c   1.000
_cell.angle_alpha   90.00
_cell.angle_beta   90.00
_cell.angle_gamma   90.00
#
_symmetry.space_group_name_H-M   'P 1'
#
loop_
_entity.id
_entity.type
_entity.pdbx_description
1 polymer ?
#
loop_
_entity_poly.entity_id
_entity_poly.type
_entity_poly.pdbx_seq_one_letter_code
_entity_poly.pdbx_strand_id
1 'polypeptide(L)'
;MSKLLVESKQIVVPGEILAEGMDFLPGEGTFRDKDQIVANVLGLANVKGRLLKLIPLAGKYKPKRDDLVIGKVTDIISKGWILDINCAYHAMISLRDATSDYIPNDADLSKYYNIGDYVLARIVKVTSQNLIDLSMRGPRFKKLEGGRLIQINTTKVPRVIGKKASMITIIKEKTDCNILVGQNGLVWLKGSPKGESLASRAIKKIEKESHLSGLTEEIEKFLDTELKKL
;
A
#
# COMPACT_ATOMS: atom_id res chain seq x y z
N MET A 1 -26.43 -28.57 10.77
CA MET A 1 -26.77 -27.58 9.73
C MET A 1 -25.77 -26.44 9.81
N SER A 2 -25.18 -26.05 8.70
CA SER A 2 -24.26 -24.95 8.70
C SER A 2 -25.00 -23.62 8.81
N LYS A 3 -24.50 -22.71 9.64
CA LYS A 3 -25.13 -21.42 9.94
C LYS A 3 -24.14 -20.28 9.77
N LEU A 4 -24.53 -19.25 9.04
CA LEU A 4 -23.79 -17.98 8.96
C LEU A 4 -24.22 -17.07 10.12
N LEU A 5 -23.26 -16.52 10.88
CA LEU A 5 -23.52 -15.71 12.07
C LEU A 5 -23.24 -14.23 11.86
N VAL A 6 -22.66 -13.83 10.72
CA VAL A 6 -22.30 -12.44 10.41
C VAL A 6 -22.89 -12.00 9.08
N GLU A 7 -23.17 -10.70 8.98
CA GLU A 7 -23.60 -10.08 7.74
C GLU A 7 -22.41 -9.53 6.93
N SER A 8 -22.58 -9.38 5.63
CA SER A 8 -21.57 -8.77 4.79
C SER A 8 -21.39 -7.29 5.17
N LYS A 9 -20.13 -6.85 5.34
CA LYS A 9 -19.70 -5.52 5.82
C LYS A 9 -19.90 -5.26 7.32
N GLN A 10 -20.29 -6.26 8.10
CA GLN A 10 -20.29 -6.15 9.55
C GLN A 10 -18.84 -6.02 10.06
N ILE A 11 -18.60 -5.18 11.07
CA ILE A 11 -17.33 -5.09 11.76
C ILE A 11 -17.24 -6.29 12.71
N VAL A 12 -16.13 -7.00 12.65
CA VAL A 12 -15.86 -8.16 13.49
C VAL A 12 -14.51 -8.01 14.19
N VAL A 13 -14.42 -8.58 15.39
CA VAL A 13 -13.20 -8.53 16.21
C VAL A 13 -12.49 -9.90 16.22
N PRO A 14 -11.17 -9.94 16.50
CA PRO A 14 -10.45 -11.21 16.65
C PRO A 14 -11.10 -12.11 17.70
N GLY A 15 -11.28 -13.39 17.36
CA GLY A 15 -11.94 -14.38 18.19
C GLY A 15 -13.46 -14.51 17.98
N GLU A 16 -14.07 -13.62 17.21
CA GLU A 16 -15.51 -13.69 16.89
C GLU A 16 -15.79 -14.82 15.90
N ILE A 17 -16.85 -15.61 16.18
CA ILE A 17 -17.29 -16.72 15.34
C ILE A 17 -18.13 -16.17 14.19
N LEU A 18 -17.71 -16.42 12.96
CA LEU A 18 -18.35 -15.91 11.75
C LEU A 18 -19.37 -16.87 11.16
N ALA A 19 -19.10 -18.17 11.28
CA ALA A 19 -19.99 -19.23 10.81
C ALA A 19 -19.72 -20.53 11.53
N GLU A 20 -20.74 -21.39 11.58
CA GLU A 20 -20.67 -22.76 12.08
C GLU A 20 -20.95 -23.76 10.95
N GLY A 21 -20.29 -24.90 11.00
CA GLY A 21 -20.44 -26.00 10.04
C GLY A 21 -19.36 -26.02 8.96
N MET A 22 -19.35 -27.13 8.21
CA MET A 22 -18.28 -27.45 7.24
C MET A 22 -18.50 -26.85 5.86
N ASP A 23 -19.68 -26.28 5.57
CA ASP A 23 -20.00 -25.74 4.24
C ASP A 23 -19.28 -24.44 3.92
N PHE A 24 -18.82 -23.71 4.94
CA PHE A 24 -18.09 -22.47 4.76
C PHE A 24 -16.59 -22.70 4.69
N LEU A 25 -15.90 -21.87 3.91
CA LEU A 25 -14.44 -21.93 3.71
C LEU A 25 -13.79 -20.70 4.34
N PRO A 26 -12.74 -20.88 5.15
CA PRO A 26 -11.97 -19.76 5.67
C PRO A 26 -11.15 -19.12 4.55
N GLY A 27 -11.12 -17.78 4.53
CA GLY A 27 -10.32 -16.97 3.62
C GLY A 27 -9.32 -16.08 4.35
N GLU A 28 -8.86 -15.03 3.70
CA GLU A 28 -7.91 -14.08 4.29
C GLU A 28 -8.53 -13.42 5.54
N GLY A 29 -7.79 -13.44 6.65
CA GLY A 29 -8.24 -12.86 7.93
C GLY A 29 -9.13 -13.77 8.77
N THR A 30 -9.39 -15.00 8.34
CA THR A 30 -10.16 -16.00 9.10
C THR A 30 -9.42 -17.32 9.16
N PHE A 31 -9.74 -18.13 10.12
CA PHE A 31 -9.24 -19.49 10.23
C PHE A 31 -10.35 -20.43 10.69
N ARG A 32 -10.15 -21.73 10.48
CA ARG A 32 -11.07 -22.76 10.95
C ARG A 32 -10.62 -23.27 12.32
N ASP A 33 -11.52 -23.26 13.26
CA ASP A 33 -11.38 -23.95 14.55
C ASP A 33 -12.52 -24.97 14.66
N LYS A 34 -12.17 -26.26 14.53
CA LYS A 34 -13.14 -27.37 14.47
C LYS A 34 -14.22 -27.11 13.41
N ASP A 35 -15.47 -26.97 13.83
CA ASP A 35 -16.61 -26.71 12.96
C ASP A 35 -16.95 -25.24 12.78
N GLN A 36 -16.13 -24.36 13.35
CA GLN A 36 -16.37 -22.92 13.31
C GLN A 36 -15.35 -22.20 12.44
N ILE A 37 -15.76 -21.08 11.83
CA ILE A 37 -14.87 -20.12 11.21
C ILE A 37 -14.78 -18.90 12.11
N VAL A 38 -13.55 -18.55 12.50
CA VAL A 38 -13.23 -17.53 13.49
C VAL A 38 -12.43 -16.41 12.85
N ALA A 39 -12.70 -15.18 13.25
CA ALA A 39 -11.92 -13.99 12.86
C ALA A 39 -10.55 -13.98 13.56
N ASN A 40 -9.47 -13.70 12.83
CA ASN A 40 -8.13 -13.49 13.42
C ASN A 40 -7.65 -12.05 13.36
N VAL A 41 -8.41 -11.16 12.72
CA VAL A 41 -8.09 -9.73 12.60
C VAL A 41 -9.34 -8.88 12.79
N LEU A 42 -9.15 -7.65 13.27
CA LEU A 42 -10.20 -6.62 13.23
C LEU A 42 -10.47 -6.24 11.79
N GLY A 43 -11.69 -6.42 11.31
CA GLY A 43 -12.00 -6.20 9.91
C GLY A 43 -13.49 -6.13 9.61
N LEU A 44 -13.79 -5.90 8.33
CA LEU A 44 -15.13 -6.00 7.78
C LEU A 44 -15.34 -7.40 7.20
N ALA A 45 -16.41 -8.07 7.60
CA ALA A 45 -16.79 -9.35 7.03
C ALA A 45 -17.14 -9.20 5.54
N ASN A 46 -16.59 -10.08 4.73
CA ASN A 46 -16.87 -10.15 3.29
C ASN A 46 -17.24 -11.58 2.94
N VAL A 47 -18.54 -11.79 2.77
CA VAL A 47 -19.13 -13.09 2.47
C VAL A 47 -19.29 -13.20 0.95
N LYS A 48 -18.60 -14.15 0.33
CA LYS A 48 -18.71 -14.46 -1.10
C LYS A 48 -19.11 -15.93 -1.28
N GLY A 49 -20.42 -16.17 -1.32
CA GLY A 49 -20.95 -17.53 -1.35
C GLY A 49 -20.53 -18.29 -0.09
N ARG A 50 -19.70 -19.35 -0.25
CA ARG A 50 -19.18 -20.14 0.88
C ARG A 50 -17.87 -19.59 1.46
N LEU A 51 -17.21 -18.64 0.79
CA LEU A 51 -15.93 -18.09 1.24
C LEU A 51 -16.15 -16.91 2.18
N LEU A 52 -15.64 -17.05 3.41
CA LEU A 52 -15.62 -16.00 4.44
C LEU A 52 -14.22 -15.41 4.53
N LYS A 53 -14.08 -14.13 4.25
CA LYS A 53 -12.82 -13.39 4.41
C LYS A 53 -13.07 -12.05 5.09
N LEU A 54 -12.03 -11.48 5.66
CA LEU A 54 -12.07 -10.16 6.28
C LEU A 54 -11.29 -9.14 5.47
N ILE A 55 -11.82 -7.93 5.42
CA ILE A 55 -11.09 -6.76 4.94
C ILE A 55 -10.51 -6.07 6.18
N PRO A 56 -9.19 -6.12 6.41
CA PRO A 56 -8.61 -5.53 7.63
C PRO A 56 -8.86 -4.03 7.71
N LEU A 57 -9.25 -3.54 8.90
CA LEU A 57 -9.39 -2.11 9.18
C LEU A 57 -8.10 -1.49 9.74
N ALA A 58 -7.21 -2.31 10.24
CA ALA A 58 -5.90 -1.92 10.73
C ALA A 58 -4.87 -3.02 10.46
N GLY A 59 -3.60 -2.69 10.54
CA GLY A 59 -2.50 -3.65 10.41
C GLY A 59 -1.38 -3.17 9.51
N LYS A 60 -0.30 -3.95 9.51
CA LYS A 60 0.86 -3.76 8.63
C LYS A 60 0.52 -4.11 7.19
N TYR A 61 1.28 -3.57 6.27
CA TYR A 61 1.16 -3.91 4.85
C TYR A 61 1.42 -5.40 4.62
N LYS A 62 0.50 -6.03 3.89
CA LYS A 62 0.67 -7.40 3.38
C LYS A 62 0.96 -7.33 1.88
N PRO A 63 2.16 -7.73 1.44
CA PRO A 63 2.54 -7.68 0.04
C PRO A 63 1.64 -8.55 -0.83
N LYS A 64 1.20 -7.98 -1.96
CA LYS A 64 0.41 -8.69 -2.98
C LYS A 64 1.07 -8.51 -4.34
N ARG A 65 0.95 -9.52 -5.18
CA ARG A 65 1.40 -9.44 -6.56
C ARG A 65 0.72 -8.26 -7.27
N ASP A 66 1.48 -7.59 -8.12
CA ASP A 66 1.10 -6.41 -8.91
C ASP A 66 0.90 -5.11 -8.10
N ASP A 67 1.11 -5.12 -6.78
CA ASP A 67 1.11 -3.90 -5.99
C ASP A 67 2.30 -3.00 -6.39
N LEU A 68 2.03 -1.69 -6.46
CA LEU A 68 3.04 -0.65 -6.57
C LEU A 68 3.51 -0.28 -5.17
N VAL A 69 4.81 -0.33 -4.93
CA VAL A 69 5.39 -0.03 -3.63
C VAL A 69 6.56 0.93 -3.74
N ILE A 70 6.75 1.75 -2.72
CA ILE A 70 7.96 2.54 -2.55
C ILE A 70 8.86 1.76 -1.59
N GLY A 71 10.06 1.42 -2.02
CA GLY A 71 11.03 0.71 -1.21
C GLY A 71 12.28 1.54 -0.96
N LYS A 72 12.87 1.37 0.22
CA LYS A 72 14.17 1.92 0.58
C LYS A 72 15.23 0.84 0.40
N VAL A 73 16.29 1.12 -0.34
CA VAL A 73 17.43 0.22 -0.48
C VAL A 73 18.14 0.13 0.87
N THR A 74 18.21 -1.06 1.43
CA THR A 74 18.85 -1.34 2.72
C THR A 74 20.21 -2.03 2.55
N ASP A 75 20.36 -2.81 1.48
CA ASP A 75 21.61 -3.52 1.22
C ASP A 75 21.81 -3.78 -0.28
N ILE A 76 23.08 -3.98 -0.68
CA ILE A 76 23.49 -4.32 -2.05
C ILE A 76 24.18 -5.68 -2.01
N ILE A 77 23.62 -6.63 -2.71
CA ILE A 77 24.14 -7.98 -2.79
C ILE A 77 24.68 -8.26 -4.21
N SER A 78 25.46 -9.32 -4.40
CA SER A 78 26.08 -9.65 -5.68
C SER A 78 25.09 -9.83 -6.85
N LYS A 79 23.82 -10.09 -6.58
CA LYS A 79 22.78 -10.35 -7.61
C LYS A 79 21.63 -9.35 -7.60
N GLY A 80 21.80 -8.21 -6.90
CA GLY A 80 20.77 -7.17 -6.84
C GLY A 80 20.77 -6.37 -5.54
N TRP A 81 19.60 -5.90 -5.16
CA TRP A 81 19.38 -5.02 -4.00
C TRP A 81 18.32 -5.59 -3.09
N ILE A 82 18.55 -5.40 -1.78
CA ILE A 82 17.56 -5.68 -0.74
C ILE A 82 16.87 -4.38 -0.35
N LEU A 83 15.55 -4.42 -0.24
CA LEU A 83 14.73 -3.25 0.06
C LEU A 83 13.81 -3.49 1.25
N ASP A 84 13.68 -2.45 2.07
CA ASP A 84 12.57 -2.33 3.01
C ASP A 84 11.38 -1.69 2.31
N ILE A 85 10.26 -2.38 2.30
CA ILE A 85 8.98 -1.93 1.71
C ILE A 85 7.92 -1.66 2.78
N ASN A 86 8.31 -1.31 3.99
CA ASN A 86 7.42 -1.04 5.12
C ASN A 86 6.50 -2.24 5.46
N CYS A 87 7.04 -3.44 5.40
CA CYS A 87 6.35 -4.66 5.82
C CYS A 87 7.25 -5.52 6.73
N ALA A 88 6.79 -6.70 7.15
CA ALA A 88 7.55 -7.58 8.03
C ALA A 88 8.74 -8.27 7.33
N TYR A 89 8.78 -8.25 6.00
CA TYR A 89 9.76 -8.98 5.20
C TYR A 89 10.50 -8.03 4.27
N HIS A 90 11.77 -8.33 4.00
CA HIS A 90 12.53 -7.62 2.98
C HIS A 90 12.12 -8.08 1.58
N ALA A 91 12.23 -7.15 0.64
CA ALA A 91 12.02 -7.44 -0.77
C ALA A 91 13.34 -7.37 -1.53
N MET A 92 13.43 -8.04 -2.67
CA MET A 92 14.61 -8.07 -3.50
C MET A 92 14.31 -7.58 -4.91
N ILE A 93 15.23 -6.80 -5.48
CA ILE A 93 15.27 -6.49 -6.90
C ILE A 93 16.48 -7.21 -7.49
N SER A 94 16.25 -8.10 -8.46
CA SER A 94 17.32 -8.77 -9.19
C SER A 94 17.95 -7.84 -10.23
N LEU A 95 19.18 -8.14 -10.67
CA LEU A 95 19.84 -7.39 -11.76
C LEU A 95 18.96 -7.29 -13.00
N ARG A 96 18.26 -8.39 -13.34
CA ARG A 96 17.38 -8.45 -14.51
C ARG A 96 16.16 -7.55 -14.39
N ASP A 97 15.69 -7.31 -13.16
CA ASP A 97 14.46 -6.59 -12.89
C ASP A 97 14.67 -5.15 -12.45
N ALA A 98 15.93 -4.73 -12.30
CA ALA A 98 16.30 -3.40 -11.84
C ALA A 98 16.14 -2.32 -12.91
N THR A 99 16.46 -2.64 -14.16
CA THR A 99 16.36 -1.73 -15.30
C THR A 99 15.85 -2.46 -16.53
N SER A 100 15.49 -1.71 -17.57
CA SER A 100 15.22 -2.27 -18.91
C SER A 100 16.51 -2.68 -19.63
N ASP A 101 17.62 -2.04 -19.24
CA ASP A 101 18.94 -2.26 -19.85
C ASP A 101 19.65 -3.44 -19.17
N TYR A 102 20.55 -4.07 -19.92
CA TYR A 102 21.35 -5.18 -19.40
C TYR A 102 22.41 -4.66 -18.43
N ILE A 103 22.43 -5.21 -17.22
CA ILE A 103 23.47 -4.96 -16.22
C ILE A 103 24.43 -6.17 -16.23
N PRO A 104 25.74 -5.97 -16.53
CA PRO A 104 26.73 -7.04 -16.40
C PRO A 104 26.86 -7.53 -14.95
N ASN A 105 27.21 -8.82 -14.79
CA ASN A 105 27.32 -9.40 -13.44
C ASN A 105 28.48 -8.84 -12.60
N ASP A 106 29.46 -8.24 -13.25
CA ASP A 106 30.63 -7.57 -12.66
C ASP A 106 30.49 -6.06 -12.52
N ALA A 107 29.30 -5.53 -12.87
CA ALA A 107 29.03 -4.10 -12.75
C ALA A 107 29.01 -3.64 -11.30
N ASP A 108 29.50 -2.44 -11.06
CA ASP A 108 29.34 -1.76 -9.78
C ASP A 108 27.89 -1.33 -9.57
N LEU A 109 27.19 -2.09 -8.74
CA LEU A 109 25.75 -1.93 -8.49
C LEU A 109 25.42 -0.63 -7.76
N SER A 110 26.37 -0.06 -7.03
CA SER A 110 26.19 1.20 -6.31
C SER A 110 25.93 2.39 -7.26
N LYS A 111 26.37 2.29 -8.52
CA LYS A 111 26.11 3.31 -9.55
C LYS A 111 24.66 3.41 -9.98
N TYR A 112 23.89 2.33 -9.80
CA TYR A 112 22.46 2.29 -10.11
C TYR A 112 21.63 2.73 -8.91
N TYR A 113 21.75 2.01 -7.79
CA TYR A 113 21.03 2.31 -6.55
C TYR A 113 21.94 2.13 -5.36
N ASN A 114 22.03 3.16 -4.53
CA ASN A 114 22.82 3.16 -3.30
C ASN A 114 21.95 2.82 -2.09
N ILE A 115 22.60 2.37 -1.01
CA ILE A 115 21.95 2.20 0.29
C ILE A 115 21.35 3.53 0.73
N GLY A 116 20.08 3.49 1.12
CA GLY A 116 19.31 4.68 1.49
C GLY A 116 18.45 5.28 0.38
N ASP A 117 18.68 4.89 -0.88
CA ASP A 117 17.86 5.36 -2.00
C ASP A 117 16.43 4.81 -1.90
N TYR A 118 15.48 5.64 -2.32
CA TYR A 118 14.09 5.23 -2.47
C TYR A 118 13.78 4.96 -3.94
N VAL A 119 13.04 3.91 -4.19
CA VAL A 119 12.64 3.50 -5.54
C VAL A 119 11.15 3.17 -5.59
N LEU A 120 10.53 3.44 -6.73
CA LEU A 120 9.18 2.96 -7.02
C LEU A 120 9.30 1.65 -7.81
N ALA A 121 8.72 0.58 -7.28
CA ALA A 121 8.78 -0.73 -7.89
C ALA A 121 7.42 -1.44 -7.85
N ARG A 122 7.28 -2.50 -8.64
CA ARG A 122 6.12 -3.39 -8.62
C ARG A 122 6.50 -4.75 -8.03
N ILE A 123 5.61 -5.32 -7.22
CA ILE A 123 5.76 -6.68 -6.74
C ILE A 123 5.40 -7.64 -7.86
N VAL A 124 6.37 -8.46 -8.28
CA VAL A 124 6.17 -9.47 -9.33
C VAL A 124 5.74 -10.80 -8.73
N LYS A 125 6.34 -11.15 -7.60
CA LYS A 125 6.12 -12.44 -6.96
C LYS A 125 6.17 -12.31 -5.44
N VAL A 126 5.28 -13.03 -4.78
CA VAL A 126 5.35 -13.29 -3.34
C VAL A 126 5.23 -14.80 -3.18
N THR A 127 6.23 -15.40 -2.55
CA THR A 127 6.25 -16.86 -2.31
C THR A 127 5.52 -17.21 -1.02
N SER A 128 5.23 -18.50 -0.82
CA SER A 128 4.68 -19.02 0.44
C SER A 128 5.60 -18.81 1.65
N GLN A 129 6.90 -18.64 1.39
CA GLN A 129 7.91 -18.32 2.41
C GLN A 129 8.07 -16.81 2.63
N ASN A 130 7.18 -16.00 2.05
CA ASN A 130 7.21 -14.54 2.10
C ASN A 130 8.47 -13.89 1.47
N LEU A 131 9.11 -14.56 0.52
CA LEU A 131 10.11 -13.93 -0.34
C LEU A 131 9.39 -13.05 -1.36
N ILE A 132 9.81 -11.79 -1.47
CA ILE A 132 9.15 -10.78 -2.28
C ILE A 132 10.12 -10.32 -3.36
N ASP A 133 9.75 -10.60 -4.62
CA ASP A 133 10.52 -10.15 -5.78
C ASP A 133 9.87 -8.90 -6.36
N LEU A 134 10.68 -7.88 -6.56
CA LEU A 134 10.30 -6.60 -7.14
C LEU A 134 10.86 -6.44 -8.55
N SER A 135 10.16 -5.68 -9.38
CA SER A 135 10.65 -5.26 -10.69
C SER A 135 10.48 -3.75 -10.87
N MET A 136 11.49 -3.15 -11.45
CA MET A 136 11.50 -1.75 -11.89
C MET A 136 11.46 -1.62 -13.41
N ARG A 137 11.15 -2.69 -14.13
CA ARG A 137 10.99 -2.65 -15.59
C ARG A 137 9.75 -1.85 -15.99
N GLY A 138 9.96 -0.84 -16.80
CA GLY A 138 8.91 -0.02 -17.37
C GLY A 138 9.07 1.48 -17.06
N PRO A 139 8.40 2.34 -17.84
CA PRO A 139 8.63 3.78 -17.82
C PRO A 139 8.15 4.50 -16.55
N ARG A 140 7.33 3.82 -15.73
CA ARG A 140 6.80 4.37 -14.48
C ARG A 140 7.73 4.19 -13.29
N PHE A 141 8.64 3.22 -13.37
CA PHE A 141 9.51 2.85 -12.26
C PHE A 141 10.81 3.64 -12.33
N LYS A 142 11.18 4.21 -11.22
CA LYS A 142 12.38 5.04 -11.15
C LYS A 142 12.87 5.21 -9.72
N LYS A 143 14.12 5.63 -9.59
CA LYS A 143 14.67 6.18 -8.37
C LYS A 143 13.94 7.47 -8.02
N LEU A 144 13.59 7.64 -6.76
CA LEU A 144 12.90 8.82 -6.22
C LEU A 144 13.94 9.78 -5.65
N GLU A 145 14.19 10.87 -6.36
CA GLU A 145 15.22 11.84 -5.98
C GLU A 145 14.60 13.13 -5.45
N GLY A 146 15.05 13.54 -4.27
CA GLY A 146 14.53 14.72 -3.59
C GLY A 146 13.09 14.55 -3.13
N GLY A 147 12.45 15.66 -2.73
CA GLY A 147 11.08 15.64 -2.23
C GLY A 147 10.95 15.10 -0.81
N ARG A 148 9.72 14.91 -0.39
CA ARG A 148 9.35 14.46 0.94
C ARG A 148 8.68 13.08 0.89
N LEU A 149 9.08 12.19 1.80
CA LEU A 149 8.38 10.94 2.02
C LEU A 149 7.49 11.06 3.26
N ILE A 150 6.24 10.63 3.14
CA ILE A 150 5.31 10.53 4.26
C ILE A 150 4.76 9.11 4.35
N GLN A 151 4.41 8.69 5.55
CA GLN A 151 3.80 7.40 5.81
C GLN A 151 2.34 7.60 6.24
N ILE A 152 1.46 6.78 5.69
CA ILE A 152 0.04 6.69 6.00
C ILE A 152 -0.34 5.25 6.30
N ASN A 153 -1.49 5.07 6.92
CA ASN A 153 -2.02 3.73 7.17
C ASN A 153 -2.33 3.04 5.83
N THR A 154 -1.83 1.82 5.65
CA THR A 154 -1.96 1.05 4.42
C THR A 154 -3.41 0.76 4.05
N THR A 155 -4.28 0.58 5.04
CA THR A 155 -5.73 0.35 4.81
C THR A 155 -6.44 1.61 4.27
N LYS A 156 -5.83 2.80 4.41
CA LYS A 156 -6.37 4.07 3.94
C LYS A 156 -5.83 4.51 2.58
N VAL A 157 -4.81 3.82 2.06
CA VAL A 157 -4.24 4.09 0.73
C VAL A 157 -5.30 4.16 -0.37
N PRO A 158 -6.26 3.23 -0.49
CA PRO A 158 -7.30 3.32 -1.50
C PRO A 158 -8.15 4.60 -1.39
N ARG A 159 -8.33 5.14 -0.18
CA ARG A 159 -9.08 6.37 0.04
C ARG A 159 -8.28 7.61 -0.39
N VAL A 160 -6.97 7.61 -0.14
CA VAL A 160 -6.05 8.66 -0.59
C VAL A 160 -5.94 8.71 -2.11
N ILE A 161 -5.90 7.56 -2.78
CA ILE A 161 -5.91 7.49 -4.24
C ILE A 161 -7.26 7.96 -4.79
N GLY A 162 -8.35 7.52 -4.17
CA GLY A 162 -9.71 7.77 -4.61
C GLY A 162 -10.15 6.89 -5.79
N LYS A 163 -11.44 6.96 -6.11
CA LYS A 163 -12.02 6.21 -7.25
C LYS A 163 -11.41 6.73 -8.56
N LYS A 164 -10.83 5.84 -9.37
CA LYS A 164 -10.12 6.21 -10.62
C LYS A 164 -9.05 7.30 -10.41
N ALA A 165 -8.39 7.30 -9.26
CA ALA A 165 -7.37 8.28 -8.86
C ALA A 165 -7.88 9.73 -8.70
N SER A 166 -9.19 9.96 -8.55
CA SER A 166 -9.77 11.31 -8.47
C SER A 166 -9.20 12.15 -7.32
N MET A 167 -9.08 11.57 -6.13
CA MET A 167 -8.61 12.30 -4.95
C MET A 167 -7.15 12.75 -5.10
N ILE A 168 -6.28 11.84 -5.54
CA ILE A 168 -4.86 12.18 -5.72
C ILE A 168 -4.63 13.17 -6.86
N THR A 169 -5.47 13.15 -7.90
CA THR A 169 -5.39 14.09 -9.02
C THR A 169 -5.71 15.52 -8.55
N ILE A 170 -6.78 15.71 -7.78
CA ILE A 170 -7.12 17.01 -7.19
C ILE A 170 -5.95 17.57 -6.36
N ILE A 171 -5.33 16.73 -5.52
CA ILE A 171 -4.19 17.18 -4.70
C ILE A 171 -3.02 17.60 -5.59
N LYS A 172 -2.68 16.80 -6.63
CA LYS A 172 -1.59 17.12 -7.56
C LYS A 172 -1.81 18.45 -8.26
N GLU A 173 -2.99 18.67 -8.81
CA GLU A 173 -3.34 19.87 -9.56
C GLU A 173 -3.33 21.12 -8.68
N LYS A 174 -3.92 21.05 -7.48
CA LYS A 174 -3.98 22.19 -6.57
C LYS A 174 -2.64 22.54 -5.92
N THR A 175 -1.75 21.57 -5.70
CA THR A 175 -0.47 21.80 -5.02
C THR A 175 0.74 21.89 -5.96
N ASP A 176 0.52 21.64 -7.26
CA ASP A 176 1.57 21.52 -8.27
C ASP A 176 2.70 20.57 -7.85
N CYS A 177 2.32 19.47 -7.19
CA CYS A 177 3.26 18.46 -6.70
C CYS A 177 3.17 17.17 -7.51
N ASN A 178 4.32 16.58 -7.78
CA ASN A 178 4.38 15.20 -8.25
C ASN A 178 4.21 14.28 -7.04
N ILE A 179 3.14 13.48 -7.04
CA ILE A 179 2.79 12.60 -5.92
C ILE A 179 2.75 11.16 -6.41
N LEU A 180 3.50 10.29 -5.72
CA LEU A 180 3.48 8.84 -5.94
C LEU A 180 3.02 8.15 -4.66
N VAL A 181 2.03 7.28 -4.78
CA VAL A 181 1.44 6.55 -3.64
C VAL A 181 1.75 5.08 -3.79
N GLY A 182 2.50 4.53 -2.83
CA GLY A 182 2.72 3.09 -2.70
C GLY A 182 1.57 2.41 -1.94
N GLN A 183 1.20 1.21 -2.36
CA GLN A 183 0.21 0.39 -1.64
C GLN A 183 0.68 0.02 -0.22
N ASN A 184 1.98 0.09 0.01
CA ASN A 184 2.60 -0.11 1.31
C ASN A 184 2.49 1.09 2.27
N GLY A 185 1.68 2.10 1.93
CA GLY A 185 1.43 3.26 2.78
C GLY A 185 2.53 4.33 2.75
N LEU A 186 3.55 4.19 1.92
CA LEU A 186 4.53 5.24 1.67
C LEU A 186 4.06 6.13 0.53
N VAL A 187 4.14 7.45 0.74
CA VAL A 187 3.77 8.45 -0.25
C VAL A 187 4.95 9.40 -0.46
N TRP A 188 5.39 9.52 -1.68
CA TRP A 188 6.44 10.45 -2.06
C TRP A 188 5.84 11.69 -2.72
N LEU A 189 6.30 12.85 -2.27
CA LEU A 189 5.86 14.18 -2.71
C LEU A 189 7.06 14.95 -3.22
N LYS A 190 6.96 15.56 -4.39
CA LYS A 190 8.01 16.45 -4.93
C LYS A 190 7.37 17.66 -5.59
N GLY A 191 7.71 18.83 -5.10
CA GLY A 191 7.23 20.12 -5.59
C GLY A 191 7.92 21.29 -4.90
N SER A 192 7.24 22.42 -4.82
CA SER A 192 7.69 23.52 -3.99
C SER A 192 7.56 23.17 -2.50
N PRO A 193 8.39 23.71 -1.60
CA PRO A 193 8.28 23.44 -0.15
C PRO A 193 6.91 23.74 0.43
N LYS A 194 6.23 24.79 -0.06
CA LYS A 194 4.87 25.15 0.31
C LYS A 194 3.86 24.11 -0.21
N GLY A 195 3.98 23.70 -1.48
CA GLY A 195 3.13 22.69 -2.09
C GLY A 195 3.27 21.33 -1.41
N GLU A 196 4.50 20.86 -1.13
CA GLU A 196 4.74 19.61 -0.40
C GLU A 196 4.13 19.62 1.01
N SER A 197 4.23 20.75 1.73
CA SER A 197 3.63 20.91 3.05
C SER A 197 2.11 20.84 2.97
N LEU A 198 1.50 21.52 2.00
CA LEU A 198 0.05 21.52 1.79
C LEU A 198 -0.45 20.14 1.37
N ALA A 199 0.21 19.48 0.41
CA ALA A 199 -0.12 18.13 -0.02
C ALA A 199 -0.02 17.13 1.14
N SER A 200 1.03 17.22 1.97
CA SER A 200 1.20 16.38 3.16
C SER A 200 0.05 16.56 4.16
N ARG A 201 -0.39 17.81 4.44
CA ARG A 201 -1.51 18.09 5.31
C ARG A 201 -2.83 17.55 4.75
N ALA A 202 -3.07 17.73 3.45
CA ALA A 202 -4.26 17.20 2.78
C ALA A 202 -4.33 15.68 2.87
N ILE A 203 -3.23 14.97 2.59
CA ILE A 203 -3.16 13.51 2.67
C ILE A 203 -3.40 13.02 4.10
N LYS A 204 -2.81 13.66 5.09
CA LYS A 204 -3.05 13.31 6.50
C LYS A 204 -4.48 13.60 6.95
N LYS A 205 -5.11 14.66 6.43
CA LYS A 205 -6.54 14.93 6.68
C LYS A 205 -7.40 13.81 6.08
N ILE A 206 -7.14 13.38 4.85
CA ILE A 206 -7.84 12.23 4.23
C ILE A 206 -7.67 10.95 5.06
N GLU A 207 -6.45 10.67 5.55
CA GLU A 207 -6.19 9.52 6.39
C GLU A 207 -7.07 9.55 7.66
N LYS A 208 -7.12 10.69 8.33
CA LYS A 208 -7.88 10.89 9.58
C LYS A 208 -9.40 10.80 9.36
N GLU A 209 -9.89 11.40 8.29
CA GLU A 209 -11.31 11.55 7.99
C GLU A 209 -11.83 10.55 6.95
N SER A 210 -11.08 9.49 6.70
CA SER A 210 -11.34 8.48 5.65
C SER A 210 -12.71 7.80 5.75
N HIS A 211 -13.37 7.84 6.90
CA HIS A 211 -14.68 7.25 7.18
C HIS A 211 -15.86 8.17 6.78
N LEU A 212 -15.60 9.46 6.52
CA LEU A 212 -16.65 10.43 6.18
C LEU A 212 -17.06 10.32 4.69
N SER A 213 -18.34 10.60 4.42
CA SER A 213 -18.85 10.79 3.06
C SER A 213 -18.60 12.22 2.59
N GLY A 214 -18.53 12.46 1.25
CA GLY A 214 -18.29 13.81 0.71
C GLY A 214 -16.88 14.35 0.87
N LEU A 215 -15.92 13.52 1.31
CA LEU A 215 -14.55 13.92 1.60
C LEU A 215 -13.82 14.59 0.42
N THR A 216 -14.18 14.27 -0.81
CA THR A 216 -13.54 14.85 -2.00
C THR A 216 -13.79 16.37 -2.08
N GLU A 217 -15.03 16.78 -1.91
CA GLU A 217 -15.43 18.20 -1.91
C GLU A 217 -14.84 18.95 -0.72
N GLU A 218 -14.76 18.27 0.42
CA GLU A 218 -14.17 18.86 1.63
C GLU A 218 -12.67 19.10 1.48
N ILE A 219 -11.93 18.18 0.89
CA ILE A 219 -10.50 18.32 0.61
C ILE A 219 -10.27 19.40 -0.44
N GLU A 220 -11.11 19.51 -1.45
CA GLU A 220 -11.01 20.58 -2.44
C GLU A 220 -11.18 21.96 -1.79
N LYS A 221 -12.21 22.15 -0.97
CA LYS A 221 -12.43 23.38 -0.19
C LYS A 221 -11.27 23.68 0.76
N PHE A 222 -10.74 22.66 1.43
CA PHE A 222 -9.59 22.79 2.30
C PHE A 222 -8.37 23.30 1.54
N LEU A 223 -8.05 22.70 0.38
CA LEU A 223 -6.93 23.12 -0.44
C LEU A 223 -7.10 24.55 -0.94
N ASP A 224 -8.29 24.93 -1.42
CA ASP A 224 -8.58 26.30 -1.89
C ASP A 224 -8.45 27.35 -0.78
N THR A 225 -8.86 27.00 0.44
CA THR A 225 -8.75 27.89 1.60
C THR A 225 -7.30 28.10 2.02
N GLU A 226 -6.52 27.02 2.02
CA GLU A 226 -5.11 27.08 2.41
C GLU A 226 -4.21 27.74 1.35
N LEU A 227 -4.53 27.56 0.06
CA LEU A 227 -3.84 28.24 -1.04
C LEU A 227 -4.00 29.75 -0.97
N LYS A 228 -5.16 30.27 -0.52
CA LYS A 228 -5.38 31.70 -0.33
C LYS A 228 -4.58 32.32 0.82
N LYS A 229 -4.05 31.49 1.75
CA LYS A 229 -3.25 31.92 2.89
C LYS A 229 -1.73 31.88 2.63
N LEU A 230 -1.31 31.26 1.53
CA LEU A 230 0.10 31.04 1.14
C LEU A 230 0.62 32.13 0.19
#